data_9dfad508356f4b03392449bfa2f82278
#
_entry.id   9dfad508356f4b03392449bfa2f82278
#
_cell.length_a   1.000
_cell.length_b   1.000
_cell.length_c   1.000
_cell.angle_alpha   90.00
_cell.angle_beta   90.00
_cell.angle_gamma   90.00
#
_symmetry.space_group_name_H-M   'P 1'
#
loop_
_entity.id
_entity.type
_entity.pdbx_description
1 polymer ?
#
loop_
_entity_poly.entity_id
_entity_poly.type
_entity_poly.pdbx_seq_one_letter_code
_entity_poly.pdbx_strand_id
1 'polypeptide(L)'
;MAIHIQTLKTRALTAVIFVVVMLGGLLFHAYAFITLFILIAAGCSIEFFRLLRLIPPGKIWPRLLVVVPYILLPVFLMIDLGFYPERGFVFFSHNAISSSYNPLMPCAVIFSIWINDTMAYLVGSWIGKTPFSSISPKKTWEGTIGGALLSTLLIGAAGSWLNVSSALYAYHWFIIALICSVMGTLGDLFESKLKRTANVKDSGQIMPGHGGFLDRFDSLLIATPFVCLYVKLFC
;
A
#
# COMPACT_ATOMS: atom_id res chain seq x y z
N MET A 1 -3.14 -32.28 5.66
CA MET A 1 -3.84 -31.15 5.02
C MET A 1 -3.61 -31.28 3.53
N ALA A 2 -4.57 -31.77 2.74
CA ALA A 2 -4.40 -31.95 1.30
C ALA A 2 -4.35 -30.55 0.63
N ILE A 3 -3.23 -30.23 0.01
CA ILE A 3 -3.06 -29.01 -0.77
C ILE A 3 -3.92 -29.19 -2.03
N HIS A 4 -5.04 -28.48 -2.14
CA HIS A 4 -5.82 -28.45 -3.37
C HIS A 4 -4.99 -27.74 -4.46
N ILE A 5 -4.36 -28.50 -5.34
CA ILE A 5 -3.47 -28.02 -6.42
C ILE A 5 -4.18 -26.95 -7.28
N GLN A 6 -5.47 -27.09 -7.53
CA GLN A 6 -6.26 -26.12 -8.29
C GLN A 6 -6.36 -24.76 -7.58
N THR A 7 -6.58 -24.73 -6.26
CA THR A 7 -6.61 -23.47 -5.49
C THR A 7 -5.24 -22.81 -5.44
N LEU A 8 -4.17 -23.58 -5.37
CA LEU A 8 -2.80 -23.06 -5.42
C LEU A 8 -2.48 -22.44 -6.80
N LYS A 9 -2.85 -23.12 -7.89
CA LYS A 9 -2.66 -22.58 -9.26
C LYS A 9 -3.42 -21.29 -9.48
N THR A 10 -4.70 -21.23 -9.06
CA THR A 10 -5.51 -19.99 -9.19
C THR A 10 -4.89 -18.83 -8.40
N ARG A 11 -4.44 -19.07 -7.17
CA ARG A 11 -3.77 -18.06 -6.36
C ARG A 11 -2.46 -17.60 -6.99
N ALA A 12 -1.61 -18.51 -7.44
CA ALA A 12 -0.36 -18.16 -8.10
C ALA A 12 -0.61 -17.31 -9.36
N LEU A 13 -1.57 -17.71 -10.21
CA LEU A 13 -1.92 -16.98 -11.42
C LEU A 13 -2.41 -15.56 -11.11
N THR A 14 -3.35 -15.41 -10.17
CA THR A 14 -3.85 -14.08 -9.75
C THR A 14 -2.75 -13.20 -9.17
N ALA A 15 -1.82 -13.77 -8.38
CA ALA A 15 -0.68 -13.02 -7.86
C ALA A 15 0.25 -12.54 -8.99
N VAL A 16 0.55 -13.40 -9.97
CA VAL A 16 1.38 -13.03 -11.14
C VAL A 16 0.70 -11.92 -11.95
N ILE A 17 -0.59 -12.07 -12.27
CA ILE A 17 -1.35 -11.05 -12.99
C ILE A 17 -1.33 -9.73 -12.22
N PHE A 18 -1.56 -9.76 -10.91
CA PHE A 18 -1.52 -8.57 -10.06
C PHE A 18 -0.16 -7.86 -10.14
N VAL A 19 0.94 -8.61 -9.98
CA VAL A 19 2.29 -8.04 -10.05
C VAL A 19 2.58 -7.47 -11.44
N VAL A 20 2.21 -8.17 -12.52
CA VAL A 20 2.41 -7.68 -13.90
C VAL A 20 1.62 -6.41 -14.15
N VAL A 21 0.35 -6.33 -13.74
CA VAL A 21 -0.48 -5.13 -13.87
C VAL A 21 0.09 -3.97 -13.06
N MET A 22 0.52 -4.21 -11.83
CA MET A 22 1.12 -3.20 -10.97
C MET A 22 2.42 -2.67 -11.56
N LEU A 23 3.35 -3.55 -11.95
CA LEU A 23 4.62 -3.14 -12.55
C LEU A 23 4.42 -2.46 -13.91
N GLY A 24 3.53 -2.97 -14.75
CA GLY A 24 3.18 -2.34 -16.01
C GLY A 24 2.62 -0.93 -15.82
N GLY A 25 1.69 -0.74 -14.89
CA GLY A 25 1.16 0.59 -14.58
C GLY A 25 2.19 1.54 -13.98
N LEU A 26 3.12 1.02 -13.15
CA LEU A 26 4.16 1.83 -12.52
C LEU A 26 5.31 2.21 -13.48
N LEU A 27 5.72 1.29 -14.38
CA LEU A 27 6.98 1.45 -15.10
C LEU A 27 6.81 1.92 -16.56
N PHE A 28 5.61 1.78 -17.12
CA PHE A 28 5.43 2.01 -18.55
C PHE A 28 5.47 3.50 -18.91
N HIS A 29 4.56 4.33 -18.37
CA HIS A 29 4.55 5.78 -18.53
C HIS A 29 3.53 6.46 -17.60
N ALA A 30 3.59 7.80 -17.48
CA ALA A 30 2.76 8.60 -16.59
C ALA A 30 1.25 8.31 -16.68
N TYR A 31 0.70 8.19 -17.90
CA TYR A 31 -0.74 7.93 -18.07
C TYR A 31 -1.14 6.53 -17.61
N ALA A 32 -0.29 5.52 -17.80
CA ALA A 32 -0.55 4.18 -17.29
C ALA A 32 -0.56 4.18 -15.75
N PHE A 33 0.38 4.91 -15.13
CA PHE A 33 0.45 5.10 -13.70
C PHE A 33 -0.80 5.80 -13.14
N ILE A 34 -1.20 6.94 -13.71
CA ILE A 34 -2.40 7.68 -13.29
C ILE A 34 -3.64 6.79 -13.44
N THR A 35 -3.79 6.12 -14.60
CA THR A 35 -4.93 5.23 -14.86
C THR A 35 -5.00 4.10 -13.86
N LEU A 36 -3.85 3.45 -13.55
CA LEU A 36 -3.77 2.41 -12.53
C LEU A 36 -4.30 2.89 -11.18
N PHE A 37 -3.85 4.06 -10.71
CA PHE A 37 -4.27 4.59 -9.41
C PHE A 37 -5.72 5.09 -9.39
N ILE A 38 -6.25 5.58 -10.51
CA ILE A 38 -7.69 5.88 -10.63
C ILE A 38 -8.52 4.59 -10.51
N LEU A 39 -8.10 3.49 -11.16
CA LEU A 39 -8.77 2.20 -11.05
C LEU A 39 -8.69 1.63 -9.62
N ILE A 40 -7.55 1.77 -8.95
CA ILE A 40 -7.38 1.41 -7.54
C ILE A 40 -8.33 2.22 -6.66
N ALA A 41 -8.39 3.55 -6.84
CA ALA A 41 -9.32 4.40 -6.08
C ALA A 41 -10.78 3.99 -6.29
N ALA A 42 -11.19 3.71 -7.53
CA ALA A 42 -12.54 3.26 -7.84
C ALA A 42 -12.86 1.92 -7.16
N GLY A 43 -11.98 0.91 -7.32
CA GLY A 43 -12.15 -0.41 -6.71
C GLY A 43 -12.21 -0.35 -5.18
N CYS A 44 -11.26 0.34 -4.55
CA CYS A 44 -11.24 0.54 -3.10
C CYS A 44 -12.49 1.29 -2.61
N SER A 45 -12.96 2.31 -3.34
CA SER A 45 -14.15 3.07 -2.96
C SER A 45 -15.41 2.20 -3.01
N ILE A 46 -15.59 1.40 -4.06
CA ILE A 46 -16.73 0.49 -4.20
C ILE A 46 -16.78 -0.51 -3.03
N GLU A 47 -15.63 -1.12 -2.69
CA GLU A 47 -15.57 -2.09 -1.59
C GLU A 47 -15.75 -1.42 -0.23
N PHE A 48 -15.16 -0.26 -0.03
CA PHE A 48 -15.33 0.51 1.20
C PHE A 48 -16.79 0.91 1.42
N PHE A 49 -17.51 1.38 0.39
CA PHE A 49 -18.95 1.65 0.48
C PHE A 49 -19.74 0.39 0.81
N ARG A 50 -19.37 -0.76 0.23
CA ARG A 50 -20.00 -2.04 0.55
C ARG A 50 -19.82 -2.39 2.05
N LEU A 51 -18.59 -2.25 2.57
CA LEU A 51 -18.31 -2.48 3.99
C LEU A 51 -19.12 -1.53 4.88
N LEU A 52 -19.19 -0.23 4.55
CA LEU A 52 -19.96 0.74 5.33
C LEU A 52 -21.46 0.42 5.41
N ARG A 53 -22.03 -0.18 4.36
CA ARG A 53 -23.43 -0.62 4.35
C ARG A 53 -23.69 -1.82 5.26
N LEU A 54 -22.69 -2.66 5.48
CA LEU A 54 -22.79 -3.83 6.36
C LEU A 54 -22.67 -3.47 7.84
N ILE A 55 -22.10 -2.32 8.19
CA ILE A 55 -21.99 -1.85 9.57
C ILE A 55 -23.37 -1.38 10.06
N PRO A 56 -23.84 -1.82 11.26
CA PRO A 56 -25.17 -1.48 11.80
C PRO A 56 -25.48 0.02 11.83
N PRO A 57 -26.75 0.41 11.78
CA PRO A 57 -27.18 1.77 11.40
C PRO A 57 -26.69 2.87 12.33
N GLY A 58 -26.00 3.81 11.76
CA GLY A 58 -25.76 5.17 12.17
C GLY A 58 -25.89 6.02 10.92
N LYS A 59 -25.88 7.34 11.04
CA LYS A 59 -26.00 8.24 9.89
C LYS A 59 -24.95 7.89 8.83
N ILE A 60 -25.36 7.52 7.62
CA ILE A 60 -24.46 7.11 6.52
C ILE A 60 -23.61 8.29 6.04
N TRP A 61 -24.16 9.50 6.00
CA TRP A 61 -23.50 10.69 5.46
C TRP A 61 -22.13 11.03 6.09
N PRO A 62 -21.92 10.99 7.43
CA PRO A 62 -20.61 11.23 7.99
C PRO A 62 -19.60 10.14 7.63
N ARG A 63 -20.08 8.91 7.37
CA ARG A 63 -19.23 7.79 6.95
C ARG A 63 -18.77 7.93 5.50
N LEU A 64 -19.57 8.50 4.63
CA LEU A 64 -19.19 8.80 3.24
C LEU A 64 -18.06 9.83 3.18
N LEU A 65 -18.03 10.81 4.10
CA LEU A 65 -16.96 11.80 4.17
C LEU A 65 -15.58 11.16 4.47
N VAL A 66 -15.56 9.98 5.08
CA VAL A 66 -14.30 9.25 5.37
C VAL A 66 -13.64 8.72 4.09
N VAL A 67 -14.39 8.50 3.00
CA VAL A 67 -13.81 8.05 1.72
C VAL A 67 -12.77 9.03 1.19
N VAL A 68 -13.03 10.32 1.31
CA VAL A 68 -12.12 11.36 0.80
C VAL A 68 -10.74 11.29 1.48
N PRO A 69 -10.62 11.39 2.82
CA PRO A 69 -9.31 11.33 3.47
C PRO A 69 -8.69 9.93 3.48
N TYR A 70 -9.50 8.86 3.41
CA TYR A 70 -8.99 7.49 3.52
C TYR A 70 -8.58 6.88 2.18
N ILE A 71 -9.25 7.21 1.06
CA ILE A 71 -8.98 6.61 -0.24
C ILE A 71 -8.53 7.66 -1.26
N LEU A 72 -9.33 8.71 -1.48
CA LEU A 72 -9.07 9.64 -2.56
C LEU A 72 -7.83 10.48 -2.31
N LEU A 73 -7.65 10.98 -1.09
CA LEU A 73 -6.47 11.76 -0.72
C LEU A 73 -5.16 10.95 -0.83
N PRO A 74 -5.04 9.73 -0.25
CA PRO A 74 -3.82 8.94 -0.41
C PRO A 74 -3.51 8.60 -1.87
N VAL A 75 -4.51 8.26 -2.67
CA VAL A 75 -4.31 7.99 -4.10
C VAL A 75 -3.83 9.25 -4.84
N PHE A 76 -4.44 10.40 -4.57
CA PHE A 76 -3.99 11.68 -5.11
C PHE A 76 -2.53 11.97 -4.74
N LEU A 77 -2.17 11.80 -3.46
CA LEU A 77 -0.81 12.00 -2.97
C LEU A 77 0.19 10.99 -3.57
N MET A 78 -0.23 9.75 -3.83
CA MET A 78 0.61 8.78 -4.52
C MET A 78 0.87 9.18 -5.97
N ILE A 79 -0.14 9.70 -6.66
CA ILE A 79 0.05 10.23 -8.01
C ILE A 79 1.01 11.42 -7.97
N ASP A 80 0.88 12.33 -7.00
CA ASP A 80 1.78 13.47 -6.84
C ASP A 80 3.25 13.04 -6.58
N LEU A 81 3.47 12.00 -5.76
CA LEU A 81 4.79 11.41 -5.53
C LEU A 81 5.45 10.85 -6.80
N GLY A 82 4.66 10.41 -7.79
CA GLY A 82 5.17 9.97 -9.09
C GLY A 82 5.79 11.07 -9.93
N PHE A 83 5.61 12.34 -9.53
CA PHE A 83 6.18 13.50 -10.20
C PHE A 83 7.23 14.25 -9.34
N TYR A 84 7.69 13.62 -8.28
CA TYR A 84 8.79 14.14 -7.48
C TYR A 84 10.11 14.10 -8.31
N PRO A 85 11.00 15.10 -8.32
CA PRO A 85 11.12 16.21 -7.35
C PRO A 85 10.47 17.55 -7.76
N GLU A 86 9.56 17.57 -8.72
CA GLU A 86 8.86 18.79 -9.08
C GLU A 86 8.22 19.48 -7.86
N ARG A 87 8.52 20.75 -7.67
CA ARG A 87 7.95 21.52 -6.56
C ARG A 87 6.53 21.98 -6.92
N GLY A 88 5.59 21.61 -6.08
CA GLY A 88 4.17 21.93 -6.26
C GLY A 88 3.34 20.73 -6.71
N PHE A 89 2.01 20.92 -6.73
CA PHE A 89 1.08 19.89 -7.20
C PHE A 89 1.04 19.93 -8.72
N VAL A 90 1.61 18.91 -9.38
CA VAL A 90 1.78 18.81 -10.84
C VAL A 90 0.46 18.89 -11.61
N PHE A 91 -0.67 18.56 -10.96
CA PHE A 91 -1.99 18.63 -11.58
C PHE A 91 -2.42 20.02 -12.13
N PHE A 92 -1.76 21.08 -11.68
CA PHE A 92 -2.05 22.45 -12.12
C PHE A 92 -1.12 22.92 -13.24
N SER A 93 -0.17 22.10 -13.68
CA SER A 93 0.77 22.44 -14.76
C SER A 93 0.52 21.59 -16.01
N HIS A 94 -0.06 22.19 -17.04
CA HIS A 94 -0.49 21.52 -18.28
C HIS A 94 0.63 20.83 -19.08
N ASN A 95 1.89 21.22 -18.91
CA ASN A 95 3.04 20.73 -19.69
C ASN A 95 3.90 19.69 -18.99
N ALA A 96 3.60 19.34 -17.73
CA ALA A 96 4.49 18.53 -16.89
C ALA A 96 4.23 17.02 -16.94
N ILE A 97 3.06 16.57 -17.41
CA ILE A 97 2.60 15.19 -17.21
C ILE A 97 3.47 14.13 -17.91
N SER A 98 4.07 14.41 -19.03
CA SER A 98 4.84 13.37 -19.76
C SER A 98 6.35 13.43 -19.56
N SER A 99 6.91 14.58 -19.20
CA SER A 99 8.36 14.78 -19.08
C SER A 99 8.92 14.62 -17.68
N SER A 100 8.06 14.68 -16.65
CA SER A 100 8.48 14.73 -15.23
C SER A 100 8.14 13.45 -14.44
N TYR A 101 7.53 12.42 -15.07
CA TYR A 101 7.17 11.19 -14.38
C TYR A 101 8.41 10.40 -13.96
N ASN A 102 8.53 10.12 -12.66
CA ASN A 102 9.57 9.27 -12.10
C ASN A 102 8.95 8.16 -11.24
N PRO A 103 9.05 6.89 -11.67
CA PRO A 103 8.46 5.77 -10.93
C PRO A 103 9.17 5.45 -9.61
N LEU A 104 10.32 6.06 -9.33
CA LEU A 104 11.19 5.68 -8.22
C LEU A 104 10.51 5.77 -6.86
N MET A 105 9.82 6.91 -6.59
CA MET A 105 9.10 7.11 -5.33
C MET A 105 7.90 6.17 -5.16
N PRO A 106 6.98 6.06 -6.14
CA PRO A 106 5.90 5.07 -6.07
C PRO A 106 6.40 3.64 -5.90
N CYS A 107 7.46 3.26 -6.62
CA CYS A 107 8.09 1.95 -6.47
C CYS A 107 8.65 1.76 -5.06
N ALA A 108 9.37 2.73 -4.52
CA ALA A 108 9.92 2.64 -3.17
C ALA A 108 8.83 2.41 -2.12
N VAL A 109 7.71 3.14 -2.21
CA VAL A 109 6.57 2.96 -1.29
C VAL A 109 5.97 1.55 -1.42
N ILE A 110 5.66 1.12 -2.64
CA ILE A 110 5.01 -0.17 -2.89
C ILE A 110 5.92 -1.33 -2.51
N PHE A 111 7.19 -1.30 -2.93
CA PHE A 111 8.14 -2.36 -2.57
C PHE A 111 8.44 -2.39 -1.08
N SER A 112 8.51 -1.24 -0.40
CA SER A 112 8.66 -1.20 1.07
C SER A 112 7.54 -1.97 1.76
N ILE A 113 6.28 -1.75 1.34
CA ILE A 113 5.11 -2.44 1.91
C ILE A 113 5.17 -3.93 1.59
N TRP A 114 5.40 -4.33 0.33
CA TRP A 114 5.44 -5.74 -0.07
C TRP A 114 6.56 -6.52 0.64
N ILE A 115 7.75 -5.91 0.75
CA ILE A 115 8.88 -6.52 1.47
C ILE A 115 8.57 -6.61 2.96
N ASN A 116 8.01 -5.54 3.56
CA ASN A 116 7.60 -5.55 4.95
C ASN A 116 6.64 -6.69 5.25
N ASP A 117 5.59 -6.86 4.45
CA ASP A 117 4.58 -7.91 4.67
C ASP A 117 5.17 -9.31 4.48
N THR A 118 6.01 -9.48 3.47
CA THR A 118 6.70 -10.75 3.23
C THR A 118 7.66 -11.10 4.37
N MET A 119 8.49 -10.15 4.80
CA MET A 119 9.46 -10.35 5.87
C MET A 119 8.77 -10.51 7.23
N ALA A 120 7.69 -9.75 7.49
CA ALA A 120 6.89 -9.92 8.69
C ALA A 120 6.25 -11.31 8.79
N TYR A 121 5.78 -11.84 7.66
CA TYR A 121 5.29 -13.22 7.60
C TYR A 121 6.40 -14.25 7.83
N LEU A 122 7.56 -14.11 7.19
CA LEU A 122 8.68 -15.05 7.33
C LEU A 122 9.22 -15.03 8.76
N VAL A 123 9.56 -13.87 9.29
CA VAL A 123 10.08 -13.74 10.67
C VAL A 123 9.04 -14.20 11.67
N GLY A 124 7.76 -13.78 11.51
CA GLY A 124 6.68 -14.19 12.39
C GLY A 124 6.41 -15.70 12.37
N SER A 125 6.60 -16.36 11.23
CA SER A 125 6.45 -17.81 11.13
C SER A 125 7.62 -18.59 11.78
N TRP A 126 8.81 -17.99 11.85
CA TRP A 126 9.99 -18.63 12.43
C TRP A 126 10.11 -18.44 13.94
N ILE A 127 9.98 -17.19 14.40
CA ILE A 127 10.26 -16.84 15.79
C ILE A 127 9.07 -16.16 16.50
N GLY A 128 7.95 -15.93 15.79
CA GLY A 128 6.79 -15.25 16.35
C GLY A 128 6.14 -16.05 17.48
N LYS A 129 6.04 -15.43 18.66
CA LYS A 129 5.41 -16.01 19.86
C LYS A 129 4.35 -15.09 20.43
N THR A 130 4.56 -13.78 20.33
CA THR A 130 3.73 -12.77 20.99
C THR A 130 2.72 -12.19 19.99
N PRO A 131 1.40 -12.45 20.16
CA PRO A 131 0.39 -11.88 19.26
C PRO A 131 0.44 -10.35 19.27
N PHE A 132 0.40 -9.75 18.08
CA PHE A 132 0.48 -8.30 17.92
C PHE A 132 -0.83 -7.60 18.30
N SER A 133 -1.97 -8.17 17.92
CA SER A 133 -3.29 -7.60 18.16
C SER A 133 -4.38 -8.67 18.20
N SER A 134 -5.40 -8.48 19.03
CA SER A 134 -6.61 -9.31 19.03
C SER A 134 -7.42 -9.23 17.73
N ILE A 135 -7.26 -8.15 16.97
CA ILE A 135 -7.94 -7.92 15.68
C ILE A 135 -7.35 -8.81 14.58
N SER A 136 -6.03 -9.02 14.63
CA SER A 136 -5.29 -9.85 13.68
C SER A 136 -4.35 -10.80 14.45
N PRO A 137 -4.86 -11.89 15.02
CA PRO A 137 -4.12 -12.76 15.95
C PRO A 137 -2.99 -13.54 15.27
N LYS A 138 -2.93 -13.56 13.94
CA LYS A 138 -1.84 -14.18 13.18
C LYS A 138 -0.59 -13.31 13.08
N LYS A 139 -0.71 -11.98 13.27
CA LYS A 139 0.44 -11.08 13.33
C LYS A 139 1.10 -11.18 14.71
N THR A 140 2.44 -11.19 14.71
CA THR A 140 3.25 -11.24 15.92
C THR A 140 4.12 -10.00 16.03
N TRP A 141 4.48 -9.59 17.25
CA TRP A 141 5.40 -8.48 17.48
C TRP A 141 6.76 -8.73 16.84
N GLU A 142 7.30 -9.93 17.00
CA GLU A 142 8.58 -10.35 16.43
C GLU A 142 8.55 -10.26 14.89
N GLY A 143 7.47 -10.74 14.28
CA GLY A 143 7.26 -10.64 12.84
C GLY A 143 7.15 -9.19 12.36
N THR A 144 6.37 -8.37 13.04
CA THR A 144 6.16 -6.96 12.68
C THR A 144 7.45 -6.15 12.79
N ILE A 145 8.19 -6.29 13.89
CA ILE A 145 9.46 -5.58 14.09
C ILE A 145 10.52 -6.10 13.10
N GLY A 146 10.64 -7.42 12.94
CA GLY A 146 11.58 -8.01 11.99
C GLY A 146 11.27 -7.63 10.54
N GLY A 147 10.00 -7.60 10.15
CA GLY A 147 9.58 -7.12 8.83
C GLY A 147 9.97 -5.66 8.60
N ALA A 148 9.68 -4.79 9.57
CA ALA A 148 10.02 -3.37 9.48
C ALA A 148 11.54 -3.14 9.38
N LEU A 149 12.34 -3.85 10.18
CA LEU A 149 13.80 -3.73 10.14
C LEU A 149 14.36 -4.22 8.80
N LEU A 150 13.95 -5.41 8.34
CA LEU A 150 14.45 -5.98 7.09
C LEU A 150 14.00 -5.16 5.87
N SER A 151 12.76 -4.70 5.82
CA SER A 151 12.27 -3.83 4.75
C SER A 151 13.06 -2.51 4.72
N THR A 152 13.26 -1.88 5.88
CA THR A 152 14.04 -0.65 6.00
C THR A 152 15.47 -0.82 5.50
N LEU A 153 16.14 -1.92 5.88
CA LEU A 153 17.51 -2.20 5.44
C LEU A 153 17.57 -2.48 3.94
N LEU A 154 16.69 -3.31 3.40
CA LEU A 154 16.69 -3.70 1.99
C LEU A 154 16.39 -2.50 1.06
N ILE A 155 15.34 -1.76 1.35
CA ILE A 155 14.95 -0.60 0.52
C ILE A 155 15.91 0.56 0.73
N GLY A 156 16.36 0.82 1.97
CA GLY A 156 17.34 1.84 2.28
C GLY A 156 18.67 1.60 1.56
N ALA A 157 19.17 0.36 1.60
CA ALA A 157 20.37 -0.04 0.90
C ALA A 157 20.20 0.03 -0.63
N ALA A 158 19.10 -0.48 -1.17
CA ALA A 158 18.82 -0.45 -2.60
C ALA A 158 18.71 1.00 -3.12
N GLY A 159 17.96 1.88 -2.43
CA GLY A 159 17.82 3.27 -2.79
C GLY A 159 19.13 4.05 -2.72
N SER A 160 19.96 3.75 -1.71
CA SER A 160 21.29 4.34 -1.57
C SER A 160 22.25 3.89 -2.66
N TRP A 161 22.22 2.59 -3.02
CA TRP A 161 23.11 2.00 -4.03
C TRP A 161 22.73 2.40 -5.45
N LEU A 162 21.44 2.40 -5.75
CA LEU A 162 20.96 2.79 -7.06
C LEU A 162 21.20 4.28 -7.34
N ASN A 163 21.34 5.11 -6.30
CA ASN A 163 21.60 6.56 -6.32
C ASN A 163 21.03 7.30 -7.56
N VAL A 164 19.83 6.87 -7.97
CA VAL A 164 19.23 7.22 -9.26
C VAL A 164 18.69 8.65 -9.23
N SER A 165 18.62 9.26 -8.05
CA SER A 165 18.15 10.63 -7.87
C SER A 165 19.16 11.43 -7.06
N SER A 166 19.82 12.38 -7.71
CA SER A 166 20.64 13.39 -7.04
C SER A 166 19.84 14.27 -6.07
N ALA A 167 18.51 14.10 -6.01
CA ALA A 167 17.60 14.87 -5.17
C ALA A 167 17.46 14.33 -3.75
N LEU A 168 17.88 13.07 -3.49
CA LEU A 168 17.69 12.42 -2.19
C LEU A 168 19.00 11.90 -1.62
N TYR A 169 19.32 12.30 -0.39
CA TYR A 169 20.41 11.68 0.36
C TYR A 169 20.06 10.23 0.74
N ALA A 170 21.07 9.38 0.88
CA ALA A 170 20.94 7.96 1.17
C ALA A 170 20.01 7.65 2.37
N TYR A 171 20.09 8.45 3.44
CA TYR A 171 19.30 8.23 4.65
C TYR A 171 17.78 8.41 4.46
N HIS A 172 17.34 9.21 3.47
CA HIS A 172 15.91 9.39 3.19
C HIS A 172 15.23 8.08 2.78
N TRP A 173 15.94 7.21 2.04
CA TRP A 173 15.40 5.90 1.64
C TRP A 173 15.09 5.01 2.83
N PHE A 174 15.96 5.03 3.85
CA PHE A 174 15.71 4.28 5.10
C PHE A 174 14.49 4.83 5.84
N ILE A 175 14.36 6.15 5.92
CA ILE A 175 13.24 6.79 6.62
C ILE A 175 11.91 6.52 5.87
N ILE A 176 11.89 6.63 4.54
CA ILE A 176 10.71 6.33 3.72
C ILE A 176 10.27 4.87 3.93
N ALA A 177 11.21 3.93 3.88
CA ALA A 177 10.90 2.52 4.10
C ALA A 177 10.38 2.24 5.52
N LEU A 178 10.95 2.90 6.53
CA LEU A 178 10.48 2.80 7.92
C LEU A 178 9.06 3.36 8.07
N ILE A 179 8.76 4.53 7.49
CA ILE A 179 7.41 5.10 7.48
C ILE A 179 6.43 4.12 6.82
N CYS A 180 6.78 3.58 5.64
CA CYS A 180 5.95 2.60 4.94
C CYS A 180 5.67 1.36 5.80
N SER A 181 6.68 0.83 6.48
CA SER A 181 6.54 -0.37 7.31
C SER A 181 5.64 -0.12 8.53
N VAL A 182 5.84 0.98 9.24
CA VAL A 182 5.05 1.31 10.45
C VAL A 182 3.62 1.69 10.05
N MET A 183 3.47 2.65 9.15
CA MET A 183 2.15 3.16 8.76
C MET A 183 1.37 2.14 7.92
N GLY A 184 2.04 1.33 7.11
CA GLY A 184 1.43 0.22 6.38
C GLY A 184 0.87 -0.84 7.33
N THR A 185 1.61 -1.22 8.38
CA THR A 185 1.11 -2.14 9.40
C THR A 185 -0.14 -1.59 10.12
N LEU A 186 -0.16 -0.28 10.42
CA LEU A 186 -1.33 0.38 11.00
C LEU A 186 -2.52 0.40 10.02
N GLY A 187 -2.25 0.56 8.72
CA GLY A 187 -3.27 0.52 7.65
C GLY A 187 -3.99 -0.81 7.59
N ASP A 188 -3.24 -1.93 7.53
CA ASP A 188 -3.81 -3.27 7.56
C ASP A 188 -4.61 -3.54 8.86
N LEU A 189 -4.11 -3.08 10.02
CA LEU A 189 -4.87 -3.20 11.26
C LEU A 189 -6.17 -2.41 11.24
N PHE A 190 -6.14 -1.20 10.69
CA PHE A 190 -7.33 -0.35 10.56
C PHE A 190 -8.38 -1.02 9.67
N GLU A 191 -7.96 -1.51 8.50
CA GLU A 191 -8.83 -2.23 7.56
C GLU A 191 -9.36 -3.53 8.18
N SER A 192 -8.50 -4.30 8.86
CA SER A 192 -8.89 -5.50 9.59
C SER A 192 -9.96 -5.19 10.65
N LYS A 193 -9.83 -4.09 11.41
CA LYS A 193 -10.84 -3.64 12.37
C LYS A 193 -12.16 -3.31 11.70
N LEU A 194 -12.12 -2.59 10.57
CA LEU A 194 -13.30 -2.24 9.79
C LEU A 194 -14.05 -3.49 9.31
N LYS A 195 -13.34 -4.49 8.78
CA LYS A 195 -13.93 -5.77 8.37
C LYS A 195 -14.59 -6.51 9.52
N ARG A 196 -13.96 -6.55 10.70
CA ARG A 196 -14.56 -7.18 11.90
C ARG A 196 -15.81 -6.44 12.36
N THR A 197 -15.82 -5.11 12.30
CA THR A 197 -17.03 -4.31 12.61
C THR A 197 -18.16 -4.57 11.62
N ALA A 198 -17.85 -4.85 10.37
CA ALA A 198 -18.81 -5.26 9.34
C ALA A 198 -19.19 -6.76 9.37
N ASN A 199 -18.65 -7.54 10.33
CA ASN A 199 -18.81 -9.00 10.44
C ASN A 199 -18.38 -9.75 9.18
N VAL A 200 -17.37 -9.26 8.45
CA VAL A 200 -16.80 -9.94 7.28
C VAL A 200 -15.31 -10.21 7.48
N LYS A 201 -14.76 -11.09 6.65
CA LYS A 201 -13.33 -11.41 6.66
C LYS A 201 -12.57 -10.65 5.56
N ASP A 202 -13.12 -10.59 4.37
CA ASP A 202 -12.52 -9.99 3.19
C ASP A 202 -13.38 -8.80 2.72
N SER A 203 -12.78 -7.74 2.19
CA SER A 203 -13.49 -6.54 1.72
C SER A 203 -14.30 -6.80 0.46
N GLY A 204 -13.82 -7.71 -0.38
CA GLY A 204 -14.43 -8.09 -1.65
C GLY A 204 -13.98 -9.47 -2.13
N GLN A 205 -14.37 -9.82 -3.36
CA GLN A 205 -14.02 -11.09 -4.02
C GLN A 205 -13.51 -10.86 -5.45
N ILE A 206 -13.05 -9.66 -5.77
CA ILE A 206 -12.63 -9.29 -7.14
C ILE A 206 -11.41 -10.10 -7.56
N MET A 207 -10.52 -10.42 -6.60
CA MET A 207 -9.35 -11.26 -6.87
C MET A 207 -9.57 -12.69 -6.34
N PRO A 208 -9.86 -13.69 -7.21
CA PRO A 208 -10.11 -15.07 -6.79
C PRO A 208 -8.97 -15.61 -5.91
N GLY A 209 -9.31 -15.95 -4.65
CA GLY A 209 -8.36 -16.47 -3.67
C GLY A 209 -7.46 -15.43 -2.98
N HIS A 210 -7.57 -14.13 -3.32
CA HIS A 210 -6.78 -13.04 -2.74
C HIS A 210 -7.61 -11.92 -2.07
N GLY A 211 -8.94 -12.02 -2.04
CA GLY A 211 -9.80 -11.01 -1.43
C GLY A 211 -10.15 -9.85 -2.36
N GLY A 212 -10.36 -8.68 -1.82
CA GLY A 212 -10.76 -7.49 -2.54
C GLY A 212 -9.62 -6.54 -2.91
N PHE A 213 -9.97 -5.45 -3.57
CA PHE A 213 -9.07 -4.33 -3.83
C PHE A 213 -8.59 -3.67 -2.54
N LEU A 214 -9.50 -3.38 -1.62
CA LEU A 214 -9.17 -2.72 -0.37
C LEU A 214 -8.18 -3.55 0.44
N ASP A 215 -8.35 -4.90 0.47
CA ASP A 215 -7.42 -5.85 1.13
C ASP A 215 -5.99 -5.81 0.55
N ARG A 216 -5.75 -5.21 -0.61
CA ARG A 216 -4.44 -5.13 -1.27
C ARG A 216 -3.77 -3.78 -1.13
N PHE A 217 -4.53 -2.75 -0.84
CA PHE A 217 -4.05 -1.37 -0.81
C PHE A 217 -4.24 -0.68 0.54
N ASP A 218 -4.78 -1.37 1.55
CA ASP A 218 -5.02 -0.86 2.91
C ASP A 218 -3.77 -0.24 3.55
N SER A 219 -2.64 -0.93 3.46
CA SER A 219 -1.33 -0.47 3.94
C SER A 219 -0.85 0.76 3.18
N LEU A 220 -1.03 0.76 1.85
CA LEU A 220 -0.64 1.87 0.99
C LEU A 220 -1.45 3.14 1.27
N LEU A 221 -2.77 2.99 1.47
CA LEU A 221 -3.66 4.13 1.73
C LEU A 221 -3.28 4.90 2.99
N ILE A 222 -2.80 4.22 4.04
CA ILE A 222 -2.36 4.89 5.27
C ILE A 222 -0.90 5.35 5.16
N ALA A 223 0.00 4.58 4.55
CA ALA A 223 1.42 4.94 4.46
C ALA A 223 1.68 6.16 3.57
N THR A 224 0.99 6.27 2.43
CA THR A 224 1.24 7.31 1.42
C THR A 224 1.16 8.74 1.96
N PRO A 225 0.14 9.17 2.73
CA PRO A 225 0.09 10.52 3.27
C PRO A 225 1.30 10.88 4.13
N PHE A 226 1.79 9.94 4.94
CA PHE A 226 2.95 10.17 5.82
C PHE A 226 4.26 10.24 5.03
N VAL A 227 4.42 9.39 4.00
CA VAL A 227 5.56 9.48 3.09
C VAL A 227 5.54 10.80 2.33
N CYS A 228 4.38 11.19 1.78
CA CYS A 228 4.24 12.46 1.07
C CYS A 228 4.58 13.65 1.97
N LEU A 229 4.05 13.65 3.20
CA LEU A 229 4.36 14.68 4.19
C LEU A 229 5.87 14.75 4.48
N TYR A 230 6.51 13.59 4.71
CA TYR A 230 7.95 13.53 4.94
C TYR A 230 8.75 14.06 3.75
N VAL A 231 8.44 13.61 2.54
CA VAL A 231 9.13 14.02 1.32
C VAL A 231 8.97 15.54 1.07
N LYS A 232 7.76 16.08 1.27
CA LYS A 232 7.52 17.53 1.06
C LYS A 232 8.19 18.43 2.12
N LEU A 233 8.43 17.92 3.34
CA LEU A 233 9.04 18.71 4.41
C LEU A 233 10.56 18.61 4.47
N PHE A 234 11.13 17.46 4.10
CA PHE A 234 12.53 17.15 4.38
C PHE A 234 13.37 16.82 3.15
N CYS A 235 12.75 16.63 2.00
CA CYS A 235 13.39 16.36 0.73
C CYS A 235 13.11 17.44 -0.29
#